data_373b7a167b1d566ebb6ade5bc6761ff5
#
_entry.id   373b7a167b1d566ebb6ade5bc6761ff5
#
_cell.length_a   1.000
_cell.length_b   1.000
_cell.length_c   1.000
_cell.angle_alpha   90.00
_cell.angle_beta   90.00
_cell.angle_gamma   90.00
#
_symmetry.space_group_name_H-M   'P 1'
#
loop_
_entity.id
_entity.type
_entity.pdbx_description
1 polymer ?
#
loop_
_entity_poly.entity_id
_entity_poly.type
_entity_poly.pdbx_seq_one_letter_code
_entity_poly.pdbx_strand_id
1 'polypeptide(L)'
;MDINNIIEQIKPIDRQKVEEAQNRFDNLIKPVGSLAKLEAMVSHYAGIIGSADKKSVQYPKKALFLWSADTDSVAKAMQEELPVVLLAREAKAEVYPLLVTSCNLEEALEEGAILTKEYIVSDKLQMLALGSLEKYTLTEQTEAFLQLGXXXXXXKA
;
A
#
# COMPACT_ATOMS: atom_id res chain seq x y z
N MET A 1 -8.25 -4.33 19.20
CA MET A 1 -6.80 -4.05 19.33
C MET A 1 -6.66 -2.53 19.31
N ASP A 2 -5.99 -1.95 20.30
CA ASP A 2 -5.87 -0.49 20.39
C ASP A 2 -4.95 0.03 19.28
N ILE A 3 -5.37 1.09 18.59
CA ILE A 3 -4.61 1.72 17.52
C ILE A 3 -3.22 2.18 17.99
N ASN A 4 -3.09 2.62 19.23
CA ASN A 4 -1.79 3.02 19.79
C ASN A 4 -0.80 1.85 19.82
N ASN A 5 -1.30 0.66 20.15
CA ASN A 5 -0.50 -0.56 20.13
C ASN A 5 -0.02 -0.92 18.71
N ILE A 6 -0.85 -0.62 17.71
CA ILE A 6 -0.46 -0.83 16.30
C ILE A 6 0.65 0.17 15.93
N ILE A 7 0.47 1.44 16.28
CA ILE A 7 1.43 2.51 15.97
C ILE A 7 2.81 2.19 16.57
N GLU A 8 2.84 1.69 17.82
CA GLU A 8 4.09 1.32 18.50
C GLU A 8 4.86 0.19 17.81
N GLN A 9 4.17 -0.64 17.04
CA GLN A 9 4.78 -1.74 16.29
C GLN A 9 5.36 -1.31 14.93
N ILE A 10 5.09 -0.09 14.47
CA ILE A 10 5.61 0.43 13.21
C ILE A 10 7.11 0.69 13.36
N LYS A 11 7.89 0.01 12.53
CA LYS A 11 9.36 0.16 12.53
C LYS A 11 9.80 1.03 11.36
N PRO A 12 10.82 1.89 11.57
CA PRO A 12 11.37 2.64 10.45
C PRO A 12 12.07 1.71 9.46
N ILE A 13 12.21 2.16 8.22
CA ILE A 13 12.93 1.40 7.21
C ILE A 13 14.43 1.34 7.58
N ASP A 14 15.10 0.27 7.16
CA ASP A 14 16.53 0.09 7.37
C ASP A 14 17.29 0.95 6.36
N ARG A 15 17.76 2.13 6.81
CA ARG A 15 18.48 3.09 5.97
C ARG A 15 19.81 2.53 5.47
N GLN A 16 20.46 1.69 6.26
CA GLN A 16 21.71 1.05 5.84
C GLN A 16 21.47 0.16 4.62
N LYS A 17 20.37 -0.59 4.62
CA LYS A 17 20.03 -1.45 3.46
C LYS A 17 19.61 -0.63 2.23
N VAL A 18 19.00 0.53 2.42
CA VAL A 18 18.74 1.46 1.32
C VAL A 18 20.07 1.89 0.67
N GLU A 19 21.03 2.32 1.50
CA GLU A 19 22.36 2.77 1.02
C GLU A 19 23.14 1.64 0.35
N GLU A 20 23.13 0.44 0.94
CA GLU A 20 23.79 -0.74 0.34
C GLU A 20 23.24 -1.04 -1.05
N ALA A 21 21.90 -1.00 -1.19
CA ALA A 21 21.25 -1.24 -2.47
C ALA A 21 21.58 -0.14 -3.49
N GLN A 22 21.57 1.13 -3.08
CA GLN A 22 21.92 2.25 -3.95
C GLN A 22 23.38 2.15 -4.42
N ASN A 23 24.30 1.89 -3.49
CA ASN A 23 25.72 1.71 -3.82
C ASN A 23 25.93 0.58 -4.83
N ARG A 24 25.13 -0.49 -4.70
CA ARG A 24 25.17 -1.59 -5.65
C ARG A 24 24.77 -1.13 -7.06
N PHE A 25 23.69 -0.34 -7.19
CA PHE A 25 23.25 0.24 -8.46
C PHE A 25 24.35 1.12 -9.08
N ASP A 26 25.00 1.94 -8.25
CA ASP A 26 26.03 2.88 -8.71
C ASP A 26 27.28 2.15 -9.21
N ASN A 27 27.52 0.94 -8.72
CA ASN A 27 28.65 0.11 -9.14
C ASN A 27 28.33 -0.83 -10.31
N LEU A 28 27.12 -0.80 -10.87
CA LEU A 28 26.79 -1.58 -12.06
C LEU A 28 27.43 -0.94 -13.31
N ILE A 29 27.64 -1.77 -14.34
CA ILE A 29 28.18 -1.32 -15.64
C ILE A 29 27.07 -0.58 -16.39
N LYS A 30 26.77 0.65 -15.97
CA LYS A 30 25.78 1.55 -16.56
C LYS A 30 26.09 2.96 -16.08
N PRO A 31 25.61 4.00 -16.77
CA PRO A 31 25.73 5.35 -16.21
C PRO A 31 25.02 5.46 -14.87
N VAL A 32 25.63 6.12 -13.91
CA VAL A 32 25.04 6.34 -12.57
C VAL A 32 23.70 7.05 -12.73
N GLY A 33 22.69 6.54 -12.04
CA GLY A 33 21.34 7.13 -12.06
C GLY A 33 20.56 6.89 -13.36
N SER A 34 21.04 6.03 -14.27
CA SER A 34 20.39 5.82 -15.58
C SER A 34 18.98 5.20 -15.48
N LEU A 35 18.66 4.54 -14.39
CA LEU A 35 17.33 3.97 -14.16
C LEU A 35 16.43 4.91 -13.32
N ALA A 36 16.95 6.09 -12.96
CA ALA A 36 16.20 7.16 -12.31
C ALA A 36 15.37 6.67 -11.11
N LYS A 37 14.06 6.91 -11.11
CA LYS A 37 13.17 6.56 -9.99
C LYS A 37 13.14 5.06 -9.70
N LEU A 38 13.43 4.20 -10.66
CA LEU A 38 13.44 2.75 -10.44
C LEU A 38 14.54 2.36 -9.43
N GLU A 39 15.72 2.97 -9.52
CA GLU A 39 16.80 2.72 -8.56
C GLU A 39 16.37 3.10 -7.15
N ALA A 40 15.78 4.30 -7.01
CA ALA A 40 15.29 4.79 -5.72
C ALA A 40 14.19 3.88 -5.14
N MET A 41 13.24 3.42 -5.96
CA MET A 41 12.16 2.53 -5.53
C MET A 41 12.70 1.19 -5.05
N VAL A 42 13.62 0.58 -5.80
CA VAL A 42 14.18 -0.73 -5.43
C VAL A 42 15.07 -0.61 -4.20
N SER A 43 15.85 0.48 -4.08
CA SER A 43 16.66 0.73 -2.89
C SER A 43 15.78 0.93 -1.65
N HIS A 44 14.68 1.68 -1.79
CA HIS A 44 13.72 1.87 -0.71
C HIS A 44 13.09 0.52 -0.29
N TYR A 45 12.72 -0.30 -1.28
CA TYR A 45 12.16 -1.63 -1.03
C TYR A 45 13.16 -2.54 -0.29
N ALA A 46 14.46 -2.46 -0.63
CA ALA A 46 15.51 -3.19 0.09
C ALA A 46 15.54 -2.79 1.58
N GLY A 47 15.34 -1.50 1.87
CA GLY A 47 15.23 -1.01 3.25
C GLY A 47 14.01 -1.54 3.98
N ILE A 48 12.87 -1.68 3.27
CA ILE A 48 11.63 -2.23 3.85
C ILE A 48 11.81 -3.71 4.23
N ILE A 49 12.42 -4.50 3.34
CA ILE A 49 12.61 -5.95 3.59
C ILE A 49 13.85 -6.25 4.44
N GLY A 50 14.66 -5.23 4.77
CA GLY A 50 15.87 -5.39 5.57
C GLY A 50 16.99 -6.16 4.88
N SER A 51 17.03 -6.16 3.53
CA SER A 51 18.04 -6.89 2.78
C SER A 51 18.34 -6.21 1.44
N ALA A 52 19.63 -6.05 1.14
CA ALA A 52 20.11 -5.57 -0.17
C ALA A 52 20.59 -6.71 -1.08
N ASP A 53 20.44 -7.97 -0.65
CA ASP A 53 20.80 -9.11 -1.50
C ASP A 53 19.80 -9.26 -2.65
N LYS A 54 20.32 -9.38 -3.88
CA LYS A 54 19.52 -9.55 -5.09
C LYS A 54 18.60 -10.78 -5.05
N LYS A 55 18.96 -11.80 -4.26
CA LYS A 55 18.14 -13.01 -4.12
C LYS A 55 16.93 -12.77 -3.20
N SER A 56 17.06 -11.83 -2.27
CA SER A 56 15.98 -11.46 -1.33
C SER A 56 15.04 -10.43 -1.95
N VAL A 57 15.57 -9.55 -2.82
CA VAL A 57 14.79 -8.51 -3.50
C VAL A 57 14.09 -9.16 -4.70
N GLN A 58 13.00 -9.86 -4.41
CA GLN A 58 12.17 -10.53 -5.42
C GLN A 58 10.93 -9.70 -5.73
N TYR A 59 10.25 -10.05 -6.81
CA TYR A 59 9.00 -9.37 -7.18
C TYR A 59 7.97 -9.58 -6.06
N PRO A 60 7.43 -8.53 -5.47
CA PRO A 60 6.57 -8.66 -4.29
C PRO A 60 5.26 -9.36 -4.59
N LYS A 61 4.74 -10.12 -3.64
CA LYS A 61 3.36 -10.60 -3.68
C LYS A 61 2.46 -9.39 -3.41
N LYS A 62 1.58 -9.10 -4.36
CA LYS A 62 0.78 -7.87 -4.39
C LYS A 62 -0.69 -8.16 -4.16
N ALA A 63 -1.36 -7.24 -3.49
CA ALA A 63 -2.81 -7.25 -3.37
C ALA A 63 -3.39 -5.88 -3.63
N LEU A 64 -4.63 -5.86 -4.07
CA LEU A 64 -5.47 -4.67 -4.19
C LEU A 64 -6.68 -4.87 -3.29
N PHE A 65 -6.80 -4.06 -2.25
CA PHE A 65 -8.00 -4.00 -1.42
C PHE A 65 -8.94 -2.97 -2.04
N LEU A 66 -10.14 -3.42 -2.39
CA LEU A 66 -11.20 -2.57 -2.95
C LEU A 66 -12.34 -2.49 -1.95
N TRP A 67 -12.49 -1.35 -1.32
CA TRP A 67 -13.52 -1.21 -0.30
C TRP A 67 -14.75 -0.46 -0.81
N SER A 68 -15.91 -0.79 -0.26
CA SER A 68 -17.16 -0.09 -0.49
C SER A 68 -18.11 -0.32 0.68
N ALA A 69 -18.98 0.66 0.95
CA ALA A 69 -20.13 0.48 1.83
C ALA A 69 -21.35 -0.09 1.07
N ASP A 70 -21.26 -0.18 -0.26
CA ASP A 70 -22.33 -0.67 -1.13
C ASP A 70 -22.10 -2.14 -1.49
N THR A 71 -23.05 -2.99 -1.09
CA THR A 71 -22.98 -4.44 -1.33
C THR A 71 -22.98 -4.79 -2.82
N ASP A 72 -23.69 -4.02 -3.66
CA ASP A 72 -23.73 -4.29 -5.10
C ASP A 72 -22.36 -4.04 -5.74
N SER A 73 -21.69 -2.99 -5.33
CA SER A 73 -20.32 -2.67 -5.81
C SER A 73 -19.33 -3.77 -5.43
N VAL A 74 -19.42 -4.27 -4.19
CA VAL A 74 -18.58 -5.38 -3.73
C VAL A 74 -18.90 -6.65 -4.52
N ALA A 75 -20.18 -6.96 -4.74
CA ALA A 75 -20.60 -8.13 -5.51
C ALA A 75 -20.06 -8.09 -6.95
N LYS A 76 -20.13 -6.92 -7.61
CA LYS A 76 -19.58 -6.74 -8.96
C LYS A 76 -18.05 -6.94 -9.00
N ALA A 77 -17.37 -6.48 -7.96
CA ALA A 77 -15.92 -6.69 -7.86
C ALA A 77 -15.59 -8.19 -7.69
N MET A 78 -16.39 -8.90 -6.88
CA MET A 78 -16.22 -10.35 -6.68
C MET A 78 -16.51 -11.14 -7.96
N GLN A 79 -17.46 -10.70 -8.79
CA GLN A 79 -17.79 -11.30 -10.07
C GLN A 79 -16.87 -10.89 -11.21
N GLU A 80 -15.87 -10.09 -10.91
CA GLU A 80 -14.86 -9.60 -11.87
C GLU A 80 -15.45 -8.74 -12.99
N GLU A 81 -16.55 -8.07 -12.73
CA GLU A 81 -17.22 -7.21 -13.71
C GLU A 81 -16.58 -5.82 -13.82
N LEU A 82 -15.68 -5.47 -12.90
CA LEU A 82 -15.09 -4.14 -12.85
C LEU A 82 -13.73 -4.10 -13.57
N PRO A 83 -13.50 -3.09 -14.42
CA PRO A 83 -12.21 -2.97 -15.11
C PRO A 83 -10.99 -2.94 -14.19
N VAL A 84 -11.12 -2.36 -13.00
CA VAL A 84 -10.02 -2.30 -12.02
C VAL A 84 -9.58 -3.71 -11.58
N VAL A 85 -10.53 -4.64 -11.45
CA VAL A 85 -10.24 -6.04 -11.08
C VAL A 85 -9.47 -6.73 -12.19
N LEU A 86 -9.89 -6.53 -13.45
CA LEU A 86 -9.20 -7.10 -14.61
C LEU A 86 -7.78 -6.56 -14.73
N LEU A 87 -7.60 -5.25 -14.54
CA LEU A 87 -6.28 -4.63 -14.58
C LEU A 87 -5.37 -5.11 -13.44
N ALA A 88 -5.93 -5.27 -12.24
CA ALA A 88 -5.17 -5.79 -11.09
C ALA A 88 -4.67 -7.22 -11.36
N ARG A 89 -5.53 -8.06 -11.93
CA ARG A 89 -5.15 -9.44 -12.31
C ARG A 89 -4.07 -9.45 -13.38
N GLU A 90 -4.19 -8.60 -14.39
CA GLU A 90 -3.15 -8.47 -15.42
C GLU A 90 -1.81 -8.05 -14.77
N ALA A 91 -1.87 -7.21 -13.75
CA ALA A 91 -0.71 -6.83 -12.95
C ALA A 91 -0.25 -7.93 -11.97
N LYS A 92 -0.92 -9.08 -11.94
CA LYS A 92 -0.66 -10.22 -11.03
C LYS A 92 -0.82 -9.82 -9.56
N ALA A 93 -1.82 -8.99 -9.28
CA ALA A 93 -2.22 -8.63 -7.91
C ALA A 93 -3.46 -9.42 -7.52
N GLU A 94 -3.48 -9.96 -6.32
CA GLU A 94 -4.69 -10.56 -5.76
C GLU A 94 -5.67 -9.44 -5.41
N VAL A 95 -6.96 -9.67 -5.63
CA VAL A 95 -7.98 -8.64 -5.38
C VAL A 95 -8.87 -9.10 -4.23
N TYR A 96 -9.02 -8.22 -3.24
CA TYR A 96 -9.85 -8.45 -2.07
C TYR A 96 -10.92 -7.35 -2.01
N PRO A 97 -12.14 -7.64 -2.53
CA PRO A 97 -13.26 -6.73 -2.34
C PRO A 97 -13.72 -6.78 -0.88
N LEU A 98 -13.83 -5.63 -0.25
CA LEU A 98 -14.11 -5.49 1.18
C LEU A 98 -15.37 -4.65 1.40
N LEU A 99 -16.35 -5.21 2.10
CA LEU A 99 -17.52 -4.47 2.54
C LEU A 99 -17.19 -3.79 3.87
N VAL A 100 -17.25 -2.46 3.90
CA VAL A 100 -16.98 -1.67 5.10
C VAL A 100 -18.32 -1.24 5.70
N THR A 101 -18.58 -1.70 6.91
CA THR A 101 -19.83 -1.41 7.63
C THR A 101 -19.59 -0.51 8.85
N SER A 102 -18.37 -0.18 9.16
CA SER A 102 -18.03 0.65 10.32
C SER A 102 -18.60 2.06 10.17
N CYS A 103 -19.21 2.54 11.25
CA CYS A 103 -19.90 3.83 11.27
C CYS A 103 -19.03 4.98 11.78
N ASN A 104 -17.85 4.68 12.30
CA ASN A 104 -16.95 5.71 12.80
C ASN A 104 -15.50 5.43 12.41
N LEU A 105 -14.69 6.47 12.43
CA LEU A 105 -13.31 6.43 11.96
C LEU A 105 -12.43 5.48 12.79
N GLU A 106 -12.60 5.49 14.11
CA GLU A 106 -11.77 4.68 15.01
C GLU A 106 -11.96 3.18 14.74
N GLU A 107 -13.21 2.75 14.64
CA GLU A 107 -13.54 1.36 14.28
C GLU A 107 -13.00 0.98 12.91
N ALA A 108 -13.17 1.87 11.92
CA ALA A 108 -12.69 1.63 10.56
C ALA A 108 -11.16 1.47 10.52
N LEU A 109 -10.44 2.29 11.29
CA LEU A 109 -8.98 2.19 11.39
C LEU A 109 -8.55 0.87 12.04
N GLU A 110 -9.21 0.47 13.13
CA GLU A 110 -8.92 -0.80 13.79
C GLU A 110 -9.19 -2.00 12.88
N GLU A 111 -10.36 -2.02 12.23
CA GLU A 111 -10.71 -3.08 11.28
C GLU A 111 -9.70 -3.17 10.14
N GLY A 112 -9.36 -2.03 9.55
CA GLY A 112 -8.39 -1.98 8.46
C GLY A 112 -7.01 -2.49 8.86
N ALA A 113 -6.56 -2.12 10.07
CA ALA A 113 -5.27 -2.56 10.59
C ALA A 113 -5.27 -4.07 10.87
N ILE A 114 -6.35 -4.60 11.45
CA ILE A 114 -6.51 -6.04 11.74
C ILE A 114 -6.51 -6.83 10.42
N LEU A 115 -7.33 -6.42 9.47
CA LEU A 115 -7.42 -7.06 8.15
C LEU A 115 -6.06 -7.06 7.44
N THR A 116 -5.40 -5.91 7.42
CA THR A 116 -4.09 -5.78 6.77
C THR A 116 -3.07 -6.74 7.41
N LYS A 117 -3.01 -6.76 8.74
CA LYS A 117 -2.11 -7.65 9.47
C LYS A 117 -2.41 -9.12 9.16
N GLU A 118 -3.68 -9.50 9.15
CA GLU A 118 -4.10 -10.86 8.85
C GLU A 118 -3.62 -11.31 7.47
N TYR A 119 -3.87 -10.51 6.43
CA TYR A 119 -3.44 -10.84 5.07
C TYR A 119 -1.92 -10.81 4.89
N ILE A 120 -1.22 -9.90 5.58
CA ILE A 120 0.25 -9.89 5.55
C ILE A 120 0.80 -11.19 6.10
N VAL A 121 0.22 -11.70 7.21
CA VAL A 121 0.69 -12.93 7.86
C VAL A 121 0.24 -14.17 7.08
N SER A 122 -1.05 -14.29 6.75
CA SER A 122 -1.61 -15.49 6.12
C SER A 122 -1.15 -15.64 4.66
N ASP A 123 -1.20 -14.57 3.90
CA ASP A 123 -0.95 -14.58 2.47
C ASP A 123 0.45 -14.08 2.09
N LYS A 124 1.22 -13.66 3.10
CA LYS A 124 2.60 -13.17 2.92
C LYS A 124 2.66 -11.99 1.93
N LEU A 125 1.69 -11.08 2.03
CA LEU A 125 1.65 -9.90 1.16
C LEU A 125 2.83 -8.98 1.47
N GLN A 126 3.41 -8.41 0.42
CA GLN A 126 4.55 -7.52 0.51
C GLN A 126 4.25 -6.14 -0.07
N MET A 127 3.18 -6.02 -0.86
CA MET A 127 2.75 -4.76 -1.44
C MET A 127 1.23 -4.71 -1.45
N LEU A 128 0.68 -3.64 -0.91
CA LEU A 128 -0.75 -3.43 -0.82
C LEU A 128 -1.13 -2.12 -1.51
N ALA A 129 -2.04 -2.21 -2.46
CA ALA A 129 -2.71 -1.06 -3.05
C ALA A 129 -4.11 -0.95 -2.45
N LEU A 130 -4.58 0.26 -2.28
CA LEU A 130 -5.90 0.56 -1.74
C LEU A 130 -6.73 1.28 -2.79
N GLY A 131 -7.98 0.88 -2.95
CA GLY A 131 -8.92 1.53 -3.85
C GLY A 131 -10.31 1.58 -3.26
N SER A 132 -11.05 2.62 -3.61
CA SER A 132 -12.46 2.76 -3.24
C SER A 132 -13.34 2.51 -4.46
N LEU A 133 -14.44 1.79 -4.25
CA LEU A 133 -15.48 1.61 -5.25
C LEU A 133 -16.61 2.64 -5.08
N GLU A 134 -16.47 3.53 -4.09
CA GLU A 134 -17.46 4.56 -3.83
C GLU A 134 -17.45 5.63 -4.92
N LYS A 135 -18.64 6.17 -5.20
CA LYS A 135 -18.82 7.26 -6.16
C LYS A 135 -18.61 8.62 -5.48
N TYR A 136 -17.49 8.76 -4.78
CA TYR A 136 -17.18 10.03 -4.14
C TYR A 136 -16.63 11.03 -5.15
N THR A 137 -17.03 12.27 -4.98
CA THR A 137 -16.39 13.36 -5.72
C THR A 137 -15.01 13.62 -5.11
N LEU A 138 -14.12 14.16 -5.90
CA LEU A 138 -12.80 14.56 -5.43
C LEU A 138 -12.91 15.58 -4.27
N THR A 139 -13.95 16.41 -4.31
CA THR A 139 -14.22 17.41 -3.30
C THR A 139 -14.51 16.77 -1.94
N GLU A 140 -15.38 15.77 -1.92
CA GLU A 140 -15.73 15.04 -0.68
C GLU A 140 -14.52 14.35 -0.07
N GLN A 141 -13.70 13.74 -0.90
CA GLN A 141 -12.45 13.11 -0.43
C GLN A 141 -11.48 14.15 0.15
N THR A 142 -11.39 15.30 -0.48
CA THR A 142 -10.55 16.40 -0.02
C THR A 142 -11.03 16.93 1.31
N GLU A 143 -12.33 17.13 1.47
CA GLU A 143 -12.95 17.59 2.72
C GLU A 143 -12.69 16.59 3.86
N ALA A 144 -12.91 15.32 3.61
CA ALA A 144 -12.64 14.27 4.60
C ALA A 144 -11.15 14.29 5.01
N PHE A 145 -10.24 14.43 4.05
CA PHE A 145 -8.80 14.50 4.32
C PHE A 145 -8.44 15.73 5.17
N LEU A 146 -9.05 16.86 4.86
CA LEU A 146 -8.84 18.10 5.63
C LEU A 146 -9.36 18.00 7.06
N GLN A 147 -10.51 17.36 7.24
CA GLN A 147 -11.08 17.13 8.58
C GLN A 147 -10.17 16.25 9.44
N LEU A 148 -9.43 15.32 8.82
CA LEU A 148 -8.48 14.47 9.54
C LEU A 148 -7.18 15.19 9.91
N GLY A 149 -7.10 16.53 9.72
CA GLY A 149 -5.95 17.32 10.11
C GLY A 149 -4.72 17.12 9.23
N UNK A 150 -4.98 16.59 8.27
CA UNK A 150 -3.96 16.35 7.35
C UNK A 150 -3.57 17.58 6.65
N UNK A 151 -4.09 18.36 6.99
CA UNK A 151 -3.82 19.61 6.46
C UNK A 151 -2.48 20.14 6.78
N UNK A 152 -2.06 19.54 7.40
CA UNK A 152 -0.82 20.06 7.81
C UNK A 152 0.31 19.93 6.82
N UNK A 153 0.13 19.27 6.12
CA UNK A 153 1.16 19.11 5.26
C UNK A 153 1.07 19.90 3.99
N UNK A 154 0.17 20.27 3.81
CA UNK A 154 0.04 20.97 2.61
C UNK A 154 0.26 22.40 2.68
N UNK A 155 0.38 22.67 3.62
CA UNK A 155 0.47 24.03 3.57
C UNK A 155 1.78 24.65 3.63
N LYS A 156 2.75 24.07 3.47
CA LYS A 156 3.97 24.88 3.33
C LYS A 156 4.54 24.70 1.93
N ALA A 157 4.09 25.48 1.00
CA ALA A 157 4.78 25.79 -0.24
C ALA A 157 5.58 27.09 -0.08
#